data_0db90b01b6e6c94ac54e14d44e058e8a
#
_entry.id   0db90b01b6e6c94ac54e14d44e058e8a
#
_cell.length_a   1.000
_cell.length_b   1.000
_cell.length_c   1.000
_cell.angle_alpha   90.00
_cell.angle_beta   90.00
_cell.angle_gamma   90.00
#
_symmetry.space_group_name_H-M   'P 1'
#
loop_
_entity.id
_entity.type
_entity.pdbx_description
1 polymer ?
#
loop_
_entity_poly.entity_id
_entity_poly.type
_entity_poly.pdbx_seq_one_letter_code
_entity_poly.pdbx_strand_id
1 'polypeptide(L)'
;VIVLALIASILFVPPFGSFVGTAAAAGGVGAGAVVALVCTGARLGPAPTLALAALVHVGVAPWVLPDAGSGWKAARAVLAATVTVWRDSLTLPVPLTAFPAMTVLPWLAGLMTGVVATRAVLSGRVLIAGMAVVAQAGLAIAWGDRTVLAPTELGVVLVTGVLLLWAITAQRGRRERVVEVLESTDSGVGRGSRRGLARTLGLLVVTGTVVALALPAVPHHRMVLRDLFEPPLDLNEYATPLSLVRTLETDMASTTLMTASDANESTRIRVAALDSYDGLSARIGASANGAARFQRIGQDTPLTAGGAVASQDSREVTVRIDDYNFPWVPTVANTLGLTVSGPRADLVSQSMYYDVFSTTGI
;
A
#
# COMPACT_ATOMS: atom_id res chain seq x y z
N VAL A 1 -22.81 7.76 -0.41
CA VAL A 1 -21.39 8.04 -0.64
C VAL A 1 -20.51 7.30 0.35
N ILE A 2 -20.79 7.38 1.67
CA ILE A 2 -19.97 6.65 2.69
C ILE A 2 -19.93 5.15 2.40
N VAL A 3 -21.07 4.52 2.06
CA VAL A 3 -21.10 3.10 1.69
C VAL A 3 -20.19 2.79 0.50
N LEU A 4 -20.15 3.66 -0.52
CA LEU A 4 -19.24 3.50 -1.65
C LEU A 4 -17.78 3.66 -1.25
N ALA A 5 -17.45 4.57 -0.34
CA ALA A 5 -16.10 4.73 0.21
C ALA A 5 -15.66 3.48 1.00
N LEU A 6 -16.57 2.87 1.77
CA LEU A 6 -16.32 1.61 2.46
C LEU A 6 -16.09 0.44 1.47
N ILE A 7 -16.88 0.38 0.39
CA ILE A 7 -16.66 -0.61 -0.68
C ILE A 7 -15.31 -0.37 -1.36
N ALA A 8 -14.95 0.89 -1.66
CA ALA A 8 -13.64 1.23 -2.22
C ALA A 8 -12.47 0.82 -1.29
N SER A 9 -12.69 0.79 0.02
CA SER A 9 -11.69 0.35 0.99
C SER A 9 -11.30 -1.13 0.82
N ILE A 10 -12.17 -1.97 0.23
CA ILE A 10 -11.89 -3.39 -0.03
C ILE A 10 -10.73 -3.55 -1.02
N LEU A 11 -10.50 -2.57 -1.89
CA LEU A 11 -9.39 -2.58 -2.84
C LEU A 11 -8.00 -2.54 -2.19
N PHE A 12 -7.91 -2.29 -0.88
CA PHE A 12 -6.67 -2.39 -0.12
C PHE A 12 -6.35 -3.82 0.36
N VAL A 13 -7.21 -4.83 0.11
CA VAL A 13 -6.92 -6.23 0.49
C VAL A 13 -5.66 -6.77 -0.22
N PRO A 14 -5.50 -6.65 -1.55
CA PRO A 14 -4.38 -7.25 -2.25
C PRO A 14 -3.00 -6.80 -1.75
N PRO A 15 -2.69 -5.50 -1.61
CA PRO A 15 -1.37 -5.07 -1.17
C PRO A 15 -1.07 -5.42 0.29
N PHE A 16 -2.10 -5.62 1.12
CA PHE A 16 -1.92 -5.97 2.53
C PHE A 16 -2.02 -7.48 2.80
N GLY A 17 -2.46 -8.28 1.82
CA GLY A 17 -2.66 -9.72 1.99
C GLY A 17 -3.73 -10.10 3.03
N SER A 18 -4.46 -9.12 3.57
CA SER A 18 -5.46 -9.26 4.64
C SER A 18 -6.44 -8.09 4.66
N PHE A 19 -7.50 -8.20 5.47
CA PHE A 19 -8.47 -7.13 5.66
C PHE A 19 -7.98 -5.99 6.56
N VAL A 20 -6.74 -6.02 7.05
CA VAL A 20 -6.19 -4.98 7.94
C VAL A 20 -6.12 -3.62 7.22
N GLY A 21 -5.67 -3.60 5.93
CA GLY A 21 -5.67 -2.38 5.14
C GLY A 21 -7.07 -1.84 4.88
N THR A 22 -8.05 -2.75 4.64
CA THR A 22 -9.46 -2.37 4.48
C THR A 22 -10.02 -1.78 5.76
N ALA A 23 -9.73 -2.39 6.91
CA ALA A 23 -10.20 -1.91 8.20
C ALA A 23 -9.61 -0.52 8.53
N ALA A 24 -8.33 -0.31 8.22
CA ALA A 24 -7.69 0.99 8.39
C ALA A 24 -8.34 2.06 7.50
N ALA A 25 -8.58 1.75 6.21
CA ALA A 25 -9.25 2.68 5.30
C ALA A 25 -10.68 2.97 5.73
N ALA A 26 -11.44 1.95 6.12
CA ALA A 26 -12.82 2.11 6.60
C ALA A 26 -12.90 2.92 7.90
N GLY A 27 -11.97 2.66 8.84
CA GLY A 27 -11.81 3.45 10.05
C GLY A 27 -11.51 4.92 9.74
N GLY A 28 -10.60 5.15 8.80
CA GLY A 28 -10.30 6.48 8.28
C GLY A 28 -11.54 7.17 7.70
N VAL A 29 -12.31 6.48 6.84
CA VAL A 29 -13.57 7.02 6.27
C VAL A 29 -14.54 7.42 7.39
N GLY A 30 -14.71 6.56 8.40
CA GLY A 30 -15.57 6.85 9.55
C GLY A 30 -15.09 8.08 10.34
N ALA A 31 -13.82 8.11 10.69
CA ALA A 31 -13.21 9.23 11.40
C ALA A 31 -13.34 10.55 10.62
N GLY A 32 -13.04 10.51 9.31
CA GLY A 32 -13.18 11.67 8.43
C GLY A 32 -14.62 12.17 8.32
N ALA A 33 -15.59 11.23 8.23
CA ALA A 33 -17.00 11.60 8.22
C ALA A 33 -17.41 12.30 9.51
N VAL A 34 -16.99 11.79 10.66
CA VAL A 34 -17.26 12.43 11.97
C VAL A 34 -16.67 13.83 12.02
N VAL A 35 -15.40 13.99 11.64
CA VAL A 35 -14.74 15.30 11.57
C VAL A 35 -15.56 16.26 10.72
N ALA A 36 -15.96 15.83 9.52
CA ALA A 36 -16.73 16.67 8.59
C ALA A 36 -18.09 17.06 9.18
N LEU A 37 -18.81 16.13 9.84
CA LEU A 37 -20.08 16.41 10.50
C LEU A 37 -19.93 17.43 11.61
N VAL A 38 -18.97 17.24 12.52
CA VAL A 38 -18.69 18.16 13.64
C VAL A 38 -18.37 19.55 13.12
N CYS A 39 -17.43 19.66 12.16
CA CYS A 39 -17.02 20.96 11.61
C CYS A 39 -18.15 21.66 10.85
N THR A 40 -18.99 20.90 10.14
CA THR A 40 -20.14 21.48 9.44
C THR A 40 -21.22 21.93 10.42
N GLY A 41 -21.50 21.16 11.47
CA GLY A 41 -22.41 21.53 12.54
C GLY A 41 -21.94 22.79 13.29
N ALA A 42 -20.64 22.91 13.54
CA ALA A 42 -20.01 24.08 14.13
C ALA A 42 -19.80 25.23 13.12
N ARG A 43 -20.25 25.11 11.87
CA ARG A 43 -20.07 26.11 10.78
C ARG A 43 -18.62 26.49 10.52
N LEU A 44 -17.69 25.56 10.75
CA LEU A 44 -16.26 25.78 10.54
C LEU A 44 -15.91 25.70 9.04
N GLY A 45 -14.95 26.51 8.61
CA GLY A 45 -14.43 26.54 7.25
C GLY A 45 -13.58 25.31 6.90
N PRO A 46 -13.02 25.23 5.67
CA PRO A 46 -12.20 24.09 5.25
C PRO A 46 -10.89 23.98 6.02
N ALA A 47 -10.23 25.10 6.33
CA ALA A 47 -8.95 25.08 7.05
C ALA A 47 -9.05 24.46 8.46
N PRO A 48 -9.97 24.87 9.34
CA PRO A 48 -10.14 24.20 10.63
C PRO A 48 -10.61 22.76 10.51
N THR A 49 -11.32 22.38 9.43
CA THR A 49 -11.67 20.97 9.20
C THR A 49 -10.43 20.13 8.91
N LEU A 50 -9.51 20.61 8.09
CA LEU A 50 -8.24 19.93 7.83
C LEU A 50 -7.36 19.87 9.08
N ALA A 51 -7.32 20.95 9.86
CA ALA A 51 -6.59 20.95 11.13
C ALA A 51 -7.15 19.92 12.11
N LEU A 52 -8.48 19.80 12.24
CA LEU A 52 -9.09 18.77 13.08
C LEU A 52 -8.84 17.37 12.54
N ALA A 53 -8.87 17.16 11.21
CA ALA A 53 -8.52 15.89 10.61
C ALA A 53 -7.06 15.49 10.89
N ALA A 54 -6.13 16.44 10.85
CA ALA A 54 -4.74 16.22 11.22
C ALA A 54 -4.59 15.88 12.71
N LEU A 55 -5.32 16.56 13.59
CA LEU A 55 -5.35 16.25 15.02
C LEU A 55 -5.91 14.85 15.28
N VAL A 56 -6.97 14.46 14.58
CA VAL A 56 -7.53 13.10 14.66
C VAL A 56 -6.52 12.07 14.13
N HIS A 57 -5.82 12.37 13.06
CA HIS A 57 -4.76 11.49 12.57
C HIS A 57 -3.67 11.27 13.62
N VAL A 58 -3.12 12.35 14.17
CA VAL A 58 -2.03 12.27 15.16
C VAL A 58 -2.50 11.65 16.49
N GLY A 59 -3.72 11.94 16.92
CA GLY A 59 -4.24 11.50 18.22
C GLY A 59 -4.90 10.12 18.20
N VAL A 60 -5.50 9.70 17.08
CA VAL A 60 -6.29 8.45 17.01
C VAL A 60 -5.55 7.35 16.26
N ALA A 61 -4.87 7.66 15.15
CA ALA A 61 -4.21 6.64 14.34
C ALA A 61 -3.25 5.73 15.12
N PRO A 62 -2.39 6.24 16.04
CA PRO A 62 -1.48 5.41 16.81
C PRO A 62 -2.17 4.35 17.70
N TRP A 63 -3.43 4.56 18.03
CA TRP A 63 -4.21 3.67 18.90
C TRP A 63 -5.06 2.68 18.11
N VAL A 64 -5.38 3.01 16.87
CA VAL A 64 -6.31 2.22 16.04
C VAL A 64 -5.55 1.33 15.04
N LEU A 65 -4.36 1.75 14.60
CA LEU A 65 -3.58 1.01 13.62
C LEU A 65 -2.75 -0.09 14.31
N PRO A 66 -3.01 -1.37 13.99
CA PRO A 66 -2.43 -2.50 14.74
C PRO A 66 -0.93 -2.68 14.49
N ASP A 67 -0.43 -2.26 13.33
CA ASP A 67 0.96 -2.38 12.90
C ASP A 67 1.86 -1.22 13.37
N ALA A 68 1.30 -0.20 14.01
CA ALA A 68 2.07 0.93 14.53
C ALA A 68 2.78 0.64 15.86
N GLY A 69 2.47 -0.47 16.51
CA GLY A 69 2.96 -0.80 17.86
C GLY A 69 2.14 -0.17 18.97
N SER A 70 2.75 0.20 20.09
CA SER A 70 2.02 0.75 21.25
C SER A 70 2.70 1.99 21.85
N GLY A 71 1.90 2.83 22.48
CA GLY A 71 2.34 4.00 23.25
C GLY A 71 3.06 5.05 22.39
N TRP A 72 4.08 5.69 22.96
CA TRP A 72 4.84 6.75 22.29
C TRP A 72 5.59 6.28 21.05
N LYS A 73 6.02 5.02 21.02
CA LYS A 73 6.66 4.44 19.83
C LYS A 73 5.72 4.40 18.65
N ALA A 74 4.45 4.01 18.88
CA ALA A 74 3.42 4.03 17.83
C ALA A 74 3.17 5.44 17.30
N ALA A 75 3.08 6.45 18.17
CA ALA A 75 2.88 7.83 17.75
C ALA A 75 4.03 8.32 16.84
N ARG A 76 5.27 8.02 17.21
CA ARG A 76 6.43 8.35 16.38
C ARG A 76 6.44 7.59 15.06
N ALA A 77 6.10 6.29 15.06
CA ALA A 77 6.01 5.48 13.85
C ALA A 77 4.95 6.02 12.88
N VAL A 78 3.75 6.34 13.36
CA VAL A 78 2.67 6.94 12.55
C VAL A 78 3.09 8.29 11.97
N LEU A 79 3.72 9.16 12.77
CA LEU A 79 4.20 10.46 12.28
C LEU A 79 5.28 10.31 11.21
N ALA A 80 6.24 9.42 11.40
CA ALA A 80 7.25 9.13 10.40
C ALA A 80 6.62 8.53 9.13
N ALA A 81 5.73 7.53 9.29
CA ALA A 81 5.03 6.87 8.19
C ALA A 81 4.14 7.84 7.40
N THR A 82 3.60 8.90 8.02
CA THR A 82 2.83 9.93 7.29
C THR A 82 3.61 10.51 6.11
N VAL A 83 4.92 10.61 6.24
CA VAL A 83 5.81 11.12 5.17
C VAL A 83 6.39 9.99 4.32
N THR A 84 6.79 8.88 4.93
CA THR A 84 7.58 7.84 4.25
C THR A 84 6.73 6.77 3.58
N VAL A 85 5.49 6.54 4.06
CA VAL A 85 4.63 5.42 3.61
C VAL A 85 4.36 5.41 2.10
N TRP A 86 4.34 6.57 1.47
CA TRP A 86 4.12 6.72 0.02
C TRP A 86 5.22 6.06 -0.80
N ARG A 87 6.48 6.26 -0.40
CA ARG A 87 7.64 5.61 -1.00
C ARG A 87 7.73 4.14 -0.57
N ASP A 88 7.63 3.91 0.73
CA ASP A 88 7.88 2.59 1.31
C ASP A 88 6.86 1.57 0.82
N SER A 89 5.59 1.96 0.68
CA SER A 89 4.53 1.09 0.14
C SER A 89 4.71 0.70 -1.33
N LEU A 90 5.51 1.44 -2.11
CA LEU A 90 5.84 1.11 -3.50
C LEU A 90 7.13 0.27 -3.62
N THR A 91 8.05 0.42 -2.68
CA THR A 91 9.38 -0.22 -2.73
C THR A 91 9.50 -1.47 -1.86
N LEU A 92 8.64 -1.63 -0.86
CA LEU A 92 8.62 -2.82 0.00
C LEU A 92 7.82 -3.96 -0.64
N PRO A 93 8.22 -5.23 -0.42
CA PRO A 93 7.47 -6.39 -0.92
C PRO A 93 6.10 -6.51 -0.26
N VAL A 94 5.17 -7.16 -0.96
CA VAL A 94 3.87 -7.54 -0.40
C VAL A 94 3.98 -8.89 0.32
N PRO A 95 3.23 -9.11 1.40
CA PRO A 95 2.19 -8.25 1.98
C PRO A 95 2.74 -7.12 2.84
N LEU A 96 2.19 -5.90 2.68
CA LEU A 96 2.62 -4.72 3.44
C LEU A 96 2.36 -4.81 4.95
N THR A 97 1.52 -5.74 5.39
CA THR A 97 1.28 -6.04 6.82
C THR A 97 2.52 -6.55 7.54
N ALA A 98 3.53 -7.03 6.82
CA ALA A 98 4.80 -7.45 7.40
C ALA A 98 5.67 -6.27 7.90
N PHE A 99 5.30 -5.04 7.56
CA PHE A 99 6.10 -3.85 7.88
C PHE A 99 5.34 -2.90 8.80
N PRO A 100 6.04 -2.22 9.73
CA PRO A 100 5.40 -1.37 10.71
C PRO A 100 4.78 -0.12 10.06
N ALA A 101 3.64 0.29 10.59
CA ALA A 101 2.89 1.52 10.25
C ALA A 101 2.51 1.67 8.76
N MET A 102 2.48 0.59 7.97
CA MET A 102 2.05 0.63 6.56
C MET A 102 0.55 0.90 6.42
N THR A 103 -0.26 0.56 7.42
CA THR A 103 -1.70 0.86 7.45
C THR A 103 -2.02 2.36 7.54
N VAL A 104 -1.03 3.21 7.77
CA VAL A 104 -1.16 4.68 7.70
C VAL A 104 -1.61 5.11 6.30
N LEU A 105 -1.16 4.46 5.23
CA LEU A 105 -1.56 4.79 3.86
C LEU A 105 -3.08 4.65 3.63
N PRO A 106 -3.69 3.46 3.82
CA PRO A 106 -5.13 3.31 3.66
C PRO A 106 -5.94 4.13 4.67
N TRP A 107 -5.45 4.30 5.91
CA TRP A 107 -6.08 5.18 6.90
C TRP A 107 -6.17 6.63 6.41
N LEU A 108 -5.08 7.22 5.92
CA LEU A 108 -5.06 8.58 5.38
C LEU A 108 -5.96 8.73 4.16
N ALA A 109 -5.93 7.75 3.23
CA ALA A 109 -6.81 7.74 2.07
C ALA A 109 -8.29 7.75 2.50
N GLY A 110 -8.65 6.90 3.46
CA GLY A 110 -9.98 6.85 4.03
C GLY A 110 -10.38 8.13 4.75
N LEU A 111 -9.50 8.67 5.60
CA LEU A 111 -9.73 9.90 6.37
C LEU A 111 -10.03 11.08 5.44
N MET A 112 -9.21 11.29 4.42
CA MET A 112 -9.39 12.35 3.43
C MET A 112 -10.69 12.15 2.63
N THR A 113 -10.96 10.92 2.20
CA THR A 113 -12.22 10.61 1.50
C THR A 113 -13.43 10.86 2.39
N GLY A 114 -13.39 10.42 3.66
CA GLY A 114 -14.47 10.65 4.62
C GLY A 114 -14.74 12.15 4.83
N VAL A 115 -13.68 12.96 5.01
CA VAL A 115 -13.81 14.41 5.17
C VAL A 115 -14.39 15.05 3.92
N VAL A 116 -13.78 14.81 2.76
CA VAL A 116 -14.15 15.47 1.50
C VAL A 116 -15.55 15.05 1.05
N ALA A 117 -15.82 13.74 1.06
CA ALA A 117 -17.08 13.19 0.60
C ALA A 117 -18.27 13.65 1.47
N THR A 118 -18.11 13.59 2.80
CA THR A 118 -19.19 14.02 3.73
C THR A 118 -19.45 15.52 3.60
N ARG A 119 -18.38 16.33 3.60
CA ARG A 119 -18.53 17.77 3.47
C ARG A 119 -19.13 18.18 2.13
N ALA A 120 -18.72 17.53 1.04
CA ALA A 120 -19.27 17.76 -0.29
C ALA A 120 -20.76 17.41 -0.39
N VAL A 121 -21.18 16.30 0.22
CA VAL A 121 -22.60 15.93 0.28
C VAL A 121 -23.40 16.96 1.06
N LEU A 122 -22.94 17.38 2.22
CA LEU A 122 -23.60 18.38 3.06
C LEU A 122 -23.68 19.74 2.39
N SER A 123 -22.73 20.06 1.48
CA SER A 123 -22.74 21.28 0.66
C SER A 123 -23.49 21.13 -0.67
N GLY A 124 -24.18 20.02 -0.91
CA GLY A 124 -24.88 19.76 -2.17
C GLY A 124 -23.97 19.42 -3.37
N ARG A 125 -22.64 19.31 -3.16
CA ARG A 125 -21.64 19.08 -4.22
C ARG A 125 -21.34 17.59 -4.41
N VAL A 126 -22.34 16.81 -4.75
CA VAL A 126 -22.25 15.33 -4.77
C VAL A 126 -21.25 14.79 -5.81
N LEU A 127 -20.95 15.53 -6.88
CA LEU A 127 -19.91 15.16 -7.83
C LEU A 127 -18.52 15.11 -7.16
N ILE A 128 -18.22 16.09 -6.32
CA ILE A 128 -16.96 16.12 -5.56
C ILE A 128 -16.88 14.91 -4.61
N ALA A 129 -18.00 14.55 -4.00
CA ALA A 129 -18.07 13.38 -3.15
C ALA A 129 -17.81 12.07 -3.92
N GLY A 130 -18.37 11.96 -5.13
CA GLY A 130 -18.10 10.83 -6.03
C GLY A 130 -16.64 10.77 -6.47
N MET A 131 -16.06 11.92 -6.82
CA MET A 131 -14.64 12.02 -7.19
C MET A 131 -13.69 11.61 -6.05
N ALA A 132 -14.04 11.94 -4.80
CA ALA A 132 -13.23 11.51 -3.64
C ALA A 132 -13.21 9.98 -3.51
N VAL A 133 -14.35 9.31 -3.72
CA VAL A 133 -14.42 7.84 -3.71
C VAL A 133 -13.61 7.23 -4.88
N VAL A 134 -13.72 7.81 -6.07
CA VAL A 134 -12.94 7.38 -7.24
C VAL A 134 -11.44 7.58 -7.00
N ALA A 135 -11.04 8.69 -6.38
CA ALA A 135 -9.65 8.94 -6.02
C ALA A 135 -9.11 7.92 -5.02
N GLN A 136 -9.90 7.55 -3.99
CA GLN A 136 -9.52 6.49 -3.05
C GLN A 136 -9.37 5.15 -3.75
N ALA A 137 -10.31 4.78 -4.62
CA ALA A 137 -10.23 3.55 -5.40
C ALA A 137 -9.00 3.56 -6.34
N GLY A 138 -8.77 4.68 -7.02
CA GLY A 138 -7.60 4.88 -7.89
C GLY A 138 -6.28 4.74 -7.12
N LEU A 139 -6.19 5.31 -5.92
CA LEU A 139 -5.04 5.16 -5.04
C LEU A 139 -4.84 3.68 -4.67
N ALA A 140 -5.87 2.99 -4.20
CA ALA A 140 -5.80 1.58 -3.83
C ALA A 140 -5.38 0.69 -5.01
N ILE A 141 -5.85 1.01 -6.23
CA ILE A 141 -5.47 0.31 -7.46
C ILE A 141 -4.00 0.61 -7.82
N ALA A 142 -3.56 1.86 -7.72
CA ALA A 142 -2.20 2.27 -8.05
C ALA A 142 -1.16 1.59 -7.13
N TRP A 143 -1.47 1.52 -5.85
CA TRP A 143 -0.62 0.85 -4.84
C TRP A 143 -0.88 -0.66 -4.72
N GLY A 144 -1.80 -1.20 -5.52
CA GLY A 144 -2.12 -2.62 -5.55
C GLY A 144 -0.99 -3.50 -6.06
N ASP A 145 -1.21 -4.81 -5.98
CA ASP A 145 -0.35 -5.85 -6.52
C ASP A 145 -0.96 -6.45 -7.80
N ARG A 146 -0.25 -7.41 -8.39
CA ARG A 146 -0.72 -8.21 -9.56
C ARG A 146 -1.97 -9.01 -9.23
N THR A 147 -2.16 -9.39 -7.97
CA THR A 147 -3.37 -10.03 -7.48
C THR A 147 -4.50 -9.03 -7.34
N VAL A 148 -5.69 -9.37 -7.81
CA VAL A 148 -6.87 -8.49 -7.75
C VAL A 148 -8.02 -9.27 -7.14
N LEU A 149 -8.66 -8.68 -6.12
CA LEU A 149 -9.86 -9.25 -5.53
C LEU A 149 -11.09 -8.77 -6.32
N ALA A 150 -11.81 -9.69 -6.97
CA ALA A 150 -13.07 -9.44 -7.64
C ALA A 150 -13.10 -8.12 -8.47
N PRO A 151 -12.18 -7.94 -9.45
CA PRO A 151 -11.98 -6.64 -10.10
C PRO A 151 -13.22 -6.17 -10.89
N THR A 152 -13.92 -7.09 -11.51
CA THR A 152 -15.13 -6.82 -12.27
C THR A 152 -16.29 -6.40 -11.40
N GLU A 153 -16.54 -7.15 -10.33
CA GLU A 153 -17.65 -6.94 -9.41
C GLU A 153 -17.50 -5.63 -8.65
N LEU A 154 -16.31 -5.38 -8.08
CA LEU A 154 -16.02 -4.13 -7.38
C LEU A 154 -16.02 -2.93 -8.32
N GLY A 155 -15.48 -3.07 -9.52
CA GLY A 155 -15.50 -2.02 -10.55
C GLY A 155 -16.92 -1.65 -10.95
N VAL A 156 -17.76 -2.65 -11.25
CA VAL A 156 -19.17 -2.44 -11.61
C VAL A 156 -19.94 -1.77 -10.46
N VAL A 157 -19.77 -2.23 -9.24
CA VAL A 157 -20.46 -1.66 -8.07
C VAL A 157 -20.05 -0.20 -7.85
N LEU A 158 -18.75 0.12 -7.92
CA LEU A 158 -18.26 1.48 -7.72
C LEU A 158 -18.73 2.42 -8.84
N VAL A 159 -18.57 2.02 -10.11
CA VAL A 159 -19.00 2.84 -11.26
C VAL A 159 -20.51 3.05 -11.23
N THR A 160 -21.28 1.98 -11.03
CA THR A 160 -22.75 2.06 -10.94
C THR A 160 -23.18 2.95 -9.78
N GLY A 161 -22.53 2.82 -8.62
CA GLY A 161 -22.84 3.64 -7.45
C GLY A 161 -22.56 5.12 -7.67
N VAL A 162 -21.42 5.47 -8.29
CA VAL A 162 -21.08 6.87 -8.61
C VAL A 162 -22.06 7.45 -9.66
N LEU A 163 -22.40 6.66 -10.69
CA LEU A 163 -23.38 7.08 -11.69
C LEU A 163 -24.78 7.27 -11.11
N LEU A 164 -25.21 6.39 -10.21
CA LEU A 164 -26.48 6.54 -9.47
C LEU A 164 -26.50 7.83 -8.66
N LEU A 165 -25.43 8.11 -7.92
CA LEU A 165 -25.30 9.35 -7.16
C LEU A 165 -25.39 10.57 -8.09
N TRP A 166 -24.68 10.54 -9.20
CA TRP A 166 -24.74 11.60 -10.20
C TRP A 166 -26.16 11.77 -10.78
N ALA A 167 -26.81 10.67 -11.13
CA ALA A 167 -28.15 10.69 -11.69
C ALA A 167 -29.20 11.25 -10.71
N ILE A 168 -29.13 10.84 -9.43
CA ILE A 168 -30.04 11.35 -8.38
C ILE A 168 -29.88 12.86 -8.22
N THR A 169 -28.64 13.36 -8.21
CA THR A 169 -28.37 14.79 -8.03
C THR A 169 -28.73 15.62 -9.26
N ALA A 170 -28.44 15.11 -10.46
CA ALA A 170 -28.87 15.73 -11.70
C ALA A 170 -30.41 15.85 -11.79
N GLN A 171 -31.13 14.86 -11.27
CA GLN A 171 -32.59 14.92 -11.20
C GLN A 171 -33.08 15.92 -10.17
N ARG A 172 -32.46 16.02 -8.99
CA ARG A 172 -32.83 17.00 -7.96
C ARG A 172 -32.64 18.42 -8.46
N GLY A 173 -31.48 18.74 -9.03
CA GLY A 173 -31.24 20.07 -9.60
C GLY A 173 -32.14 20.44 -10.80
N ARG A 174 -32.68 19.45 -11.53
CA ARG A 174 -33.67 19.68 -12.56
C ARG A 174 -35.06 19.95 -11.96
N ARG A 175 -35.42 19.25 -10.87
CA ARG A 175 -36.71 19.48 -10.18
C ARG A 175 -36.76 20.87 -9.56
N GLU A 176 -35.68 21.30 -8.92
CA GLU A 176 -35.58 22.64 -8.33
C GLU A 176 -35.77 23.73 -9.41
N ARG A 177 -35.10 23.60 -10.57
CA ARG A 177 -35.27 24.55 -11.69
C ARG A 177 -36.68 24.49 -12.33
N VAL A 178 -37.32 23.33 -12.36
CA VAL A 178 -38.67 23.16 -12.89
C VAL A 178 -39.68 23.75 -11.92
N VAL A 179 -39.52 23.63 -10.62
CA VAL A 179 -40.38 24.27 -9.61
C VAL A 179 -40.24 25.79 -9.69
N GLU A 180 -39.02 26.32 -9.83
CA GLU A 180 -38.74 27.75 -9.97
C GLU A 180 -39.38 28.34 -11.27
N VAL A 181 -39.38 27.56 -12.35
CA VAL A 181 -40.04 27.95 -13.61
C VAL A 181 -41.57 27.75 -13.55
N LEU A 182 -42.08 26.78 -12.76
CA LEU A 182 -43.52 26.51 -12.64
C LEU A 182 -44.24 27.42 -11.63
N GLU A 183 -43.52 27.98 -10.66
CA GLU A 183 -44.03 29.08 -9.83
C GLU A 183 -44.35 30.34 -10.69
N SER A 184 -43.76 30.39 -11.89
CA SER A 184 -44.03 31.43 -12.88
C SER A 184 -45.04 31.03 -13.97
N THR A 185 -45.52 29.77 -14.04
CA THR A 185 -46.48 29.34 -15.09
C THR A 185 -47.28 28.12 -14.64
N ASP A 186 -48.55 28.34 -14.43
CA ASP A 186 -49.56 27.36 -14.02
C ASP A 186 -49.82 26.33 -15.14
N SER A 187 -49.23 25.15 -15.07
CA SER A 187 -49.78 23.90 -15.67
C SER A 187 -48.83 22.69 -15.68
N GLY A 188 -49.26 21.56 -15.16
CA GLY A 188 -48.89 20.23 -15.66
C GLY A 188 -47.84 19.42 -14.96
N VAL A 189 -47.97 19.16 -13.66
CA VAL A 189 -47.07 18.27 -12.87
C VAL A 189 -47.52 16.82 -12.93
N GLY A 190 -46.95 15.96 -13.77
CA GLY A 190 -47.27 14.53 -13.71
C GLY A 190 -46.40 13.58 -14.55
N ARG A 191 -45.95 14.00 -15.71
CA ARG A 191 -45.28 13.10 -16.68
C ARG A 191 -43.71 13.18 -16.67
N GLY A 192 -43.11 14.16 -16.02
CA GLY A 192 -41.65 14.37 -15.99
C GLY A 192 -40.90 13.34 -15.16
N SER A 193 -41.49 12.84 -14.08
CA SER A 193 -40.84 11.93 -13.11
C SER A 193 -40.52 10.54 -13.68
N ARG A 194 -41.48 9.92 -14.41
CA ARG A 194 -41.27 8.58 -15.01
C ARG A 194 -40.27 8.59 -16.16
N ARG A 195 -40.24 9.65 -16.99
CA ARG A 195 -39.26 9.80 -18.07
C ARG A 195 -37.85 10.06 -17.54
N GLY A 196 -37.70 10.73 -16.39
CA GLY A 196 -36.40 10.91 -15.72
C GLY A 196 -35.85 9.58 -15.21
N LEU A 197 -36.67 8.77 -14.56
CA LEU A 197 -36.28 7.45 -14.05
C LEU A 197 -35.94 6.48 -15.20
N ALA A 198 -36.73 6.46 -16.26
CA ALA A 198 -36.44 5.64 -17.43
C ALA A 198 -35.12 6.01 -18.13
N ARG A 199 -34.80 7.31 -18.20
CA ARG A 199 -33.51 7.76 -18.77
C ARG A 199 -32.31 7.38 -17.89
N THR A 200 -32.42 7.46 -16.56
CA THR A 200 -31.36 7.03 -15.64
C THR A 200 -31.17 5.52 -15.67
N LEU A 201 -32.22 4.74 -15.67
CA LEU A 201 -32.15 3.29 -15.83
C LEU A 201 -31.57 2.92 -17.20
N GLY A 202 -31.96 3.60 -18.27
CA GLY A 202 -31.40 3.40 -19.60
C GLY A 202 -29.91 3.70 -19.65
N LEU A 203 -29.44 4.78 -19.00
CA LEU A 203 -28.03 5.13 -18.94
C LEU A 203 -27.24 4.09 -18.13
N LEU A 204 -27.80 3.59 -17.03
CA LEU A 204 -27.17 2.53 -16.22
C LEU A 204 -27.05 1.23 -17.00
N VAL A 205 -28.09 0.84 -17.76
CA VAL A 205 -28.08 -0.36 -18.60
C VAL A 205 -27.02 -0.20 -19.71
N VAL A 206 -27.00 0.94 -20.41
CA VAL A 206 -26.02 1.23 -21.47
C VAL A 206 -24.60 1.21 -20.90
N THR A 207 -24.35 1.88 -19.77
CA THR A 207 -23.02 1.90 -19.15
C THR A 207 -22.61 0.52 -18.66
N GLY A 208 -23.51 -0.22 -18.02
CA GLY A 208 -23.26 -1.60 -17.60
C GLY A 208 -22.94 -2.52 -18.78
N THR A 209 -23.67 -2.37 -19.89
CA THR A 209 -23.43 -3.13 -21.12
C THR A 209 -22.10 -2.76 -21.78
N VAL A 210 -21.76 -1.48 -21.86
CA VAL A 210 -20.46 -1.02 -22.41
C VAL A 210 -19.30 -1.53 -21.56
N VAL A 211 -19.41 -1.47 -20.23
CA VAL A 211 -18.39 -2.02 -19.32
C VAL A 211 -18.27 -3.52 -19.49
N ALA A 212 -19.38 -4.27 -19.53
CA ALA A 212 -19.38 -5.71 -19.72
C ALA A 212 -18.79 -6.15 -21.08
N LEU A 213 -19.01 -5.38 -22.14
CA LEU A 213 -18.46 -5.63 -23.48
C LEU A 213 -16.96 -5.22 -23.60
N ALA A 214 -16.52 -4.23 -22.82
CA ALA A 214 -15.13 -3.77 -22.81
C ALA A 214 -14.21 -4.66 -21.96
N LEU A 215 -14.75 -5.38 -20.96
CA LEU A 215 -13.99 -6.22 -20.04
C LEU A 215 -13.11 -7.29 -20.72
N PRO A 216 -13.59 -8.05 -21.76
CA PRO A 216 -12.76 -9.04 -22.43
C PRO A 216 -11.61 -8.42 -23.27
N ALA A 217 -11.70 -7.14 -23.60
CA ALA A 217 -10.69 -6.45 -24.40
C ALA A 217 -9.52 -5.88 -23.56
N VAL A 218 -9.61 -5.93 -22.22
CA VAL A 218 -8.55 -5.45 -21.33
C VAL A 218 -7.42 -6.48 -21.29
N PRO A 219 -6.16 -6.08 -21.58
CA PRO A 219 -5.03 -7.00 -21.52
C PRO A 219 -4.93 -7.66 -20.15
N HIS A 220 -4.72 -8.97 -20.11
CA HIS A 220 -4.60 -9.75 -18.87
C HIS A 220 -3.33 -9.42 -18.07
N HIS A 221 -2.39 -8.67 -18.67
CA HIS A 221 -1.18 -8.19 -18.01
C HIS A 221 -1.44 -6.83 -17.38
N ARG A 222 -1.68 -6.84 -16.06
CA ARG A 222 -1.83 -5.61 -15.29
C ARG A 222 -0.47 -4.95 -15.13
N MET A 223 -0.35 -3.70 -15.58
CA MET A 223 0.76 -2.83 -15.19
C MET A 223 0.56 -2.45 -13.72
N VAL A 224 1.53 -2.75 -12.88
CA VAL A 224 1.55 -2.40 -11.47
C VAL A 224 2.52 -1.23 -11.32
N LEU A 225 2.08 -0.16 -10.65
CA LEU A 225 2.91 1.03 -10.43
C LEU A 225 4.22 0.66 -9.72
N ARG A 226 4.17 -0.30 -8.82
CA ARG A 226 5.32 -0.86 -8.09
C ARG A 226 6.42 -1.37 -9.03
N ASP A 227 6.08 -1.97 -10.17
CA ASP A 227 7.04 -2.50 -11.14
C ASP A 227 7.80 -1.39 -11.89
N LEU A 228 7.32 -0.14 -11.84
CA LEU A 228 7.97 1.03 -12.44
C LEU A 228 8.98 1.69 -11.50
N PHE A 229 8.93 1.39 -10.22
CA PHE A 229 9.91 1.84 -9.24
C PHE A 229 10.97 0.76 -9.13
N GLU A 230 12.06 0.90 -9.88
CA GLU A 230 13.25 0.09 -9.68
C GLU A 230 13.77 0.32 -8.25
N PRO A 231 14.17 -0.75 -7.54
CA PRO A 231 14.89 -0.57 -6.29
C PRO A 231 16.09 0.34 -6.57
N PRO A 232 16.40 1.33 -5.73
CA PRO A 232 17.55 2.20 -5.93
C PRO A 232 18.87 1.47 -5.61
N LEU A 233 19.04 0.28 -6.18
CA LEU A 233 20.19 -0.59 -5.99
C LEU A 233 20.86 -0.84 -7.34
N ASP A 234 22.06 -0.27 -7.52
CA ASP A 234 22.94 -0.64 -8.62
C ASP A 234 24.01 -1.62 -8.12
N LEU A 235 23.85 -2.90 -8.47
CA LEU A 235 24.80 -3.95 -8.08
C LEU A 235 26.21 -3.73 -8.65
N ASN A 236 26.37 -2.91 -9.69
CA ASN A 236 27.68 -2.62 -10.27
C ASN A 236 28.49 -1.63 -9.44
N GLU A 237 27.86 -0.90 -8.52
CA GLU A 237 28.57 -0.01 -7.58
C GLU A 237 29.28 -0.80 -6.47
N TYR A 238 28.94 -2.07 -6.29
CA TYR A 238 29.49 -2.90 -5.22
C TYR A 238 30.49 -3.92 -5.75
N ALA A 239 31.59 -4.09 -5.00
CA ALA A 239 32.56 -5.13 -5.28
C ALA A 239 31.91 -6.51 -5.23
N THR A 240 32.23 -7.37 -6.20
CA THR A 240 31.69 -8.73 -6.22
C THR A 240 32.14 -9.51 -4.97
N PRO A 241 31.28 -10.38 -4.41
CA PRO A 241 31.67 -11.17 -3.24
C PRO A 241 32.92 -12.00 -3.43
N LEU A 242 33.22 -12.44 -4.67
CA LEU A 242 34.44 -13.16 -5.01
C LEU A 242 35.71 -12.32 -4.80
N SER A 243 35.66 -11.02 -5.04
CA SER A 243 36.84 -10.15 -4.81
C SER A 243 37.21 -10.04 -3.35
N LEU A 244 36.25 -10.31 -2.45
CA LEU A 244 36.46 -10.27 -1.00
C LEU A 244 37.22 -11.51 -0.48
N VAL A 245 37.16 -12.63 -1.19
CA VAL A 245 37.76 -13.90 -0.72
C VAL A 245 39.26 -13.72 -0.39
N ARG A 246 39.99 -13.08 -1.27
CA ARG A 246 41.42 -12.83 -1.04
C ARG A 246 41.64 -11.97 0.22
N THR A 247 40.91 -10.88 0.37
CA THR A 247 41.05 -10.01 1.55
C THR A 247 40.72 -10.76 2.84
N LEU A 248 39.65 -11.59 2.81
CA LEU A 248 39.26 -12.40 3.96
C LEU A 248 40.28 -13.45 4.32
N GLU A 249 40.93 -14.07 3.32
CA GLU A 249 41.95 -15.12 3.53
C GLU A 249 43.34 -14.57 3.88
N THR A 250 43.64 -13.34 3.49
CA THR A 250 44.97 -12.75 3.73
C THR A 250 44.96 -11.67 4.80
N ASP A 251 44.34 -10.53 4.50
CA ASP A 251 44.45 -9.32 5.32
C ASP A 251 43.67 -9.43 6.62
N MET A 252 42.55 -10.18 6.59
CA MET A 252 41.63 -10.34 7.72
C MET A 252 41.60 -11.75 8.32
N ALA A 253 42.53 -12.62 7.93
CA ALA A 253 42.58 -14.02 8.37
C ALA A 253 42.60 -14.21 9.90
N SER A 254 43.17 -13.25 10.65
CA SER A 254 43.21 -13.27 12.11
C SER A 254 42.16 -12.38 12.79
N THR A 255 41.29 -11.72 12.02
CA THR A 255 40.32 -10.77 12.56
C THR A 255 38.98 -11.47 12.77
N THR A 256 38.34 -11.25 13.91
CA THR A 256 36.99 -11.73 14.16
C THR A 256 36.00 -10.80 13.45
N LEU A 257 35.49 -11.25 12.33
CA LEU A 257 34.57 -10.47 11.51
C LEU A 257 33.13 -10.46 12.05
N MET A 258 32.72 -11.60 12.54
CA MET A 258 31.37 -11.80 13.08
C MET A 258 31.35 -12.97 14.07
N THR A 259 30.38 -12.95 14.97
CA THR A 259 30.17 -14.00 15.96
C THR A 259 28.78 -14.56 15.81
N ALA A 260 28.65 -15.87 15.61
CA ALA A 260 27.36 -16.56 15.54
C ALA A 260 27.04 -17.21 16.88
N SER A 261 25.87 -16.96 17.42
CA SER A 261 25.30 -17.68 18.57
C SER A 261 24.09 -18.50 18.14
N ASP A 262 23.79 -19.54 18.93
CA ASP A 262 22.73 -20.50 18.65
C ASP A 262 22.92 -21.28 17.33
N ALA A 263 24.13 -21.27 16.79
CA ALA A 263 24.59 -22.06 15.65
C ALA A 263 25.14 -23.41 16.11
N ASN A 264 25.01 -24.44 15.27
CA ASN A 264 25.68 -25.72 15.45
C ASN A 264 26.96 -25.76 14.63
N GLU A 265 27.84 -26.75 14.89
CA GLU A 265 29.13 -26.89 14.17
C GLU A 265 28.98 -27.05 12.65
N SER A 266 27.84 -27.51 12.17
CA SER A 266 27.52 -27.62 10.74
C SER A 266 26.92 -26.38 10.12
N THR A 267 26.59 -25.34 10.90
CA THR A 267 26.02 -24.10 10.41
C THR A 267 27.05 -23.34 9.59
N ARG A 268 26.73 -23.07 8.34
CA ARG A 268 27.56 -22.27 7.45
C ARG A 268 26.93 -20.89 7.26
N ILE A 269 27.70 -19.85 7.55
CA ILE A 269 27.33 -18.48 7.24
C ILE A 269 27.72 -18.22 5.79
N ARG A 270 26.75 -17.76 5.01
CA ARG A 270 26.91 -17.38 3.61
C ARG A 270 26.98 -15.87 3.50
N VAL A 271 27.96 -15.38 2.79
CA VAL A 271 28.07 -13.96 2.46
C VAL A 271 27.25 -13.65 1.23
N ALA A 272 27.31 -14.49 0.18
CA ALA A 272 26.51 -14.35 -1.03
C ALA A 272 26.39 -15.68 -1.77
N ALA A 273 25.40 -15.79 -2.65
CA ALA A 273 25.30 -16.83 -3.65
C ALA A 273 25.33 -16.21 -5.04
N LEU A 274 26.25 -16.71 -5.87
CA LEU A 274 26.44 -16.24 -7.23
C LEU A 274 25.63 -17.12 -8.16
N ASP A 275 24.69 -16.54 -8.90
CA ASP A 275 23.71 -17.25 -9.72
C ASP A 275 23.90 -17.10 -11.23
N SER A 276 24.92 -16.36 -11.62
CA SER A 276 25.28 -16.15 -13.03
C SER A 276 26.78 -16.24 -13.25
N TYR A 277 27.14 -16.88 -14.38
CA TYR A 277 28.52 -17.01 -14.81
C TYR A 277 28.62 -16.69 -16.31
N ASP A 278 29.49 -15.73 -16.67
CA ASP A 278 29.68 -15.24 -18.04
C ASP A 278 30.84 -15.92 -18.78
N GLY A 279 31.45 -16.94 -18.18
CA GLY A 279 32.65 -17.62 -18.69
C GLY A 279 33.96 -17.09 -18.10
N LEU A 280 33.94 -15.92 -17.47
CA LEU A 280 35.10 -15.27 -16.86
C LEU A 280 34.85 -14.94 -15.38
N SER A 281 33.67 -14.45 -15.06
CA SER A 281 33.33 -14.05 -13.69
C SER A 281 31.97 -14.59 -13.27
N ALA A 282 31.86 -14.94 -12.00
CA ALA A 282 30.57 -15.25 -11.38
C ALA A 282 30.03 -13.98 -10.71
N ARG A 283 28.73 -13.72 -10.91
CA ARG A 283 28.03 -12.52 -10.43
C ARG A 283 26.68 -12.88 -9.83
N ILE A 284 26.13 -11.92 -9.09
CA ILE A 284 24.78 -11.99 -8.55
C ILE A 284 23.88 -11.24 -9.52
N GLY A 285 22.77 -11.87 -9.93
CA GLY A 285 21.71 -11.21 -10.69
C GLY A 285 22.15 -10.66 -12.05
N ALA A 286 23.09 -11.30 -12.75
CA ALA A 286 23.65 -10.80 -14.03
C ALA A 286 22.68 -10.83 -15.22
N SER A 287 21.43 -11.29 -15.07
CA SER A 287 20.39 -11.07 -16.09
C SER A 287 19.93 -9.62 -16.07
N ALA A 288 19.40 -9.12 -17.19
CA ALA A 288 18.90 -7.74 -17.33
C ALA A 288 17.91 -7.29 -16.25
N ASN A 289 17.34 -8.25 -15.48
CA ASN A 289 16.42 -8.02 -14.38
C ASN A 289 17.02 -8.40 -13.01
N GLY A 290 18.32 -8.60 -12.88
CA GLY A 290 18.95 -9.09 -11.65
C GLY A 290 18.78 -8.15 -10.47
N ALA A 291 18.97 -6.85 -10.69
CA ALA A 291 18.73 -5.84 -9.65
C ALA A 291 17.24 -5.75 -9.26
N ALA A 292 16.32 -5.99 -10.18
CA ALA A 292 14.89 -6.00 -9.91
C ALA A 292 14.42 -7.16 -9.01
N ARG A 293 15.26 -8.17 -8.76
CA ARG A 293 14.97 -9.25 -7.82
C ARG A 293 15.29 -8.87 -6.37
N PHE A 294 16.17 -7.89 -6.17
CA PHE A 294 16.50 -7.37 -4.87
C PHE A 294 15.37 -6.50 -4.36
N GLN A 295 14.72 -6.93 -3.30
CA GLN A 295 13.63 -6.21 -2.66
C GLN A 295 14.14 -5.60 -1.36
N ARG A 296 13.74 -4.36 -1.10
CA ARG A 296 14.02 -3.72 0.18
C ARG A 296 13.37 -4.51 1.32
N ILE A 297 14.10 -4.78 2.36
CA ILE A 297 13.60 -5.45 3.55
C ILE A 297 13.48 -4.48 4.72
N GLY A 298 12.51 -4.74 5.63
CA GLY A 298 12.34 -4.00 6.87
C GLY A 298 13.12 -4.62 8.03
N GLN A 299 12.81 -4.19 9.26
CA GLN A 299 13.44 -4.74 10.46
C GLN A 299 13.10 -6.22 10.69
N ASP A 300 11.86 -6.60 10.39
CA ASP A 300 11.32 -7.96 10.55
C ASP A 300 10.64 -8.37 9.26
N THR A 301 11.39 -8.99 8.36
CA THR A 301 10.85 -9.39 7.06
C THR A 301 10.87 -10.90 6.91
N PRO A 302 9.72 -11.55 6.66
CA PRO A 302 9.71 -12.93 6.20
C PRO A 302 10.28 -13.00 4.78
N LEU A 303 11.33 -13.80 4.60
CA LEU A 303 12.08 -13.94 3.34
C LEU A 303 11.63 -15.14 2.51
N THR A 304 10.40 -15.60 2.65
CA THR A 304 9.91 -16.79 1.97
C THR A 304 9.23 -16.44 0.65
N ALA A 305 9.75 -16.97 -0.45
CA ALA A 305 9.01 -16.98 -1.71
C ALA A 305 7.76 -17.88 -1.56
N GLY A 306 6.59 -17.26 -1.65
CA GLY A 306 5.33 -18.01 -1.72
C GLY A 306 4.74 -18.52 -0.40
N GLY A 307 5.04 -17.89 0.74
CA GLY A 307 4.36 -18.17 2.00
C GLY A 307 4.69 -19.55 2.61
N ALA A 308 5.92 -20.02 2.40
CA ALA A 308 6.39 -21.23 3.08
C ALA A 308 6.30 -21.00 4.60
N VAL A 309 5.45 -21.77 5.23
CA VAL A 309 5.29 -21.78 6.69
C VAL A 309 6.61 -22.25 7.30
N ALA A 310 7.09 -21.55 8.32
CA ALA A 310 8.22 -21.99 9.11
C ALA A 310 7.97 -23.47 9.52
N SER A 311 8.87 -24.37 9.12
CA SER A 311 8.77 -25.77 9.54
C SER A 311 8.99 -25.83 11.06
N GLN A 312 8.48 -26.87 11.72
CA GLN A 312 8.67 -27.07 13.16
C GLN A 312 10.16 -27.14 13.56
N ASP A 313 11.05 -27.35 12.59
CA ASP A 313 12.51 -27.42 12.76
C ASP A 313 13.23 -26.09 12.44
N SER A 314 12.50 -24.97 12.29
CA SER A 314 13.15 -23.67 12.08
C SER A 314 13.87 -23.22 13.36
N ARG A 315 15.11 -22.76 13.19
CA ARG A 315 15.98 -22.30 14.27
C ARG A 315 16.38 -20.86 14.04
N GLU A 316 16.39 -20.09 15.09
CA GLU A 316 16.96 -18.75 15.08
C GLU A 316 18.48 -18.82 15.30
N VAL A 317 19.23 -18.11 14.46
CA VAL A 317 20.68 -17.96 14.58
C VAL A 317 20.99 -16.48 14.64
N THR A 318 21.60 -16.05 15.72
CA THR A 318 22.02 -14.65 15.89
C THR A 318 23.43 -14.44 15.36
N VAL A 319 23.59 -13.57 14.38
CA VAL A 319 24.89 -13.17 13.83
C VAL A 319 25.20 -11.76 14.28
N ARG A 320 26.17 -11.61 15.18
CA ARG A 320 26.68 -10.32 15.62
C ARG A 320 27.79 -9.90 14.68
N ILE A 321 27.70 -8.71 14.13
CA ILE A 321 28.72 -8.10 13.29
C ILE A 321 29.75 -7.40 14.19
N ASP A 322 31.00 -7.81 14.08
CA ASP A 322 32.12 -7.23 14.82
C ASP A 322 32.94 -6.30 13.88
N ASP A 323 33.94 -6.80 13.15
CA ASP A 323 34.75 -6.03 12.20
C ASP A 323 34.41 -6.31 10.72
N TYR A 324 33.22 -6.82 10.44
CA TYR A 324 32.75 -7.04 9.08
C TYR A 324 32.24 -5.73 8.46
N ASN A 325 33.03 -5.15 7.56
CA ASN A 325 32.72 -3.85 6.94
C ASN A 325 32.51 -3.97 5.42
N PHE A 326 31.78 -4.99 5.00
CA PHE A 326 31.44 -5.23 3.61
C PHE A 326 29.94 -5.05 3.37
N PRO A 327 29.52 -4.76 2.13
CA PRO A 327 28.10 -4.49 1.84
C PRO A 327 27.22 -5.73 1.89
N TRP A 328 27.78 -6.93 1.74
CA TRP A 328 27.02 -8.18 1.66
C TRP A 328 26.59 -8.66 3.05
N VAL A 329 25.28 -8.92 3.18
CA VAL A 329 24.70 -9.33 4.46
C VAL A 329 24.95 -10.81 4.72
N PRO A 330 25.64 -11.16 5.84
CA PRO A 330 25.81 -12.56 6.20
C PRO A 330 24.47 -13.22 6.51
N THR A 331 24.19 -14.34 5.84
CA THR A 331 22.95 -15.11 6.02
C THR A 331 23.27 -16.59 6.26
N VAL A 332 22.27 -17.31 6.76
CA VAL A 332 22.33 -18.78 6.87
C VAL A 332 21.55 -19.38 5.70
N ALA A 333 21.99 -20.53 5.21
CA ALA A 333 21.26 -21.22 4.14
C ALA A 333 19.78 -21.44 4.50
N ASN A 334 18.87 -21.23 3.53
CA ASN A 334 17.44 -21.34 3.72
C ASN A 334 16.84 -20.38 4.77
N THR A 335 17.32 -19.14 4.79
CA THR A 335 16.80 -18.10 5.67
C THR A 335 15.31 -17.86 5.41
N LEU A 336 14.49 -18.09 6.44
CA LEU A 336 13.03 -17.90 6.38
C LEU A 336 12.60 -16.49 6.75
N GLY A 337 13.43 -15.79 7.51
CA GLY A 337 13.20 -14.43 7.94
C GLY A 337 14.50 -13.78 8.41
N LEU A 338 14.54 -12.47 8.42
CA LEU A 338 15.68 -11.69 8.89
C LEU A 338 15.16 -10.59 9.80
N THR A 339 15.72 -10.54 11.02
CA THR A 339 15.46 -9.48 11.99
C THR A 339 16.75 -8.71 12.24
N VAL A 340 16.69 -7.38 12.09
CA VAL A 340 17.82 -6.49 12.35
C VAL A 340 17.64 -5.84 13.71
N SER A 341 18.62 -6.01 14.60
CA SER A 341 18.62 -5.43 15.94
C SER A 341 19.89 -4.65 16.23
N GLY A 342 19.85 -3.69 17.14
CA GLY A 342 20.99 -2.90 17.55
C GLY A 342 20.77 -1.39 17.45
N PRO A 343 21.77 -0.58 17.82
CA PRO A 343 21.64 0.87 17.90
C PRO A 343 21.35 1.57 16.56
N ARG A 344 21.69 0.94 15.43
CA ARG A 344 21.50 1.45 14.06
C ARG A 344 20.50 0.61 13.26
N ALA A 345 19.70 -0.24 13.91
CA ALA A 345 18.78 -1.15 13.23
C ALA A 345 17.85 -0.41 12.26
N ASP A 346 17.32 0.76 12.66
CA ASP A 346 16.46 1.59 11.82
C ASP A 346 17.15 2.07 10.52
N LEU A 347 18.42 2.42 10.58
CA LEU A 347 19.18 2.89 9.43
C LEU A 347 19.57 1.73 8.50
N VAL A 348 20.04 0.63 9.09
CA VAL A 348 20.43 -0.56 8.34
C VAL A 348 19.25 -1.15 7.62
N SER A 349 18.10 -1.34 8.29
CA SER A 349 16.91 -1.90 7.67
C SER A 349 16.32 -1.02 6.55
N GLN A 350 16.56 0.30 6.59
CA GLN A 350 16.13 1.21 5.51
C GLN A 350 16.98 1.10 4.25
N SER A 351 18.23 0.65 4.35
CA SER A 351 19.17 0.52 3.23
C SER A 351 19.41 -0.92 2.77
N MET A 352 18.77 -1.88 3.40
CA MET A 352 19.01 -3.31 3.20
C MET A 352 18.09 -3.88 2.12
N TYR A 353 18.66 -4.62 1.18
CA TYR A 353 17.97 -5.31 0.11
C TYR A 353 18.28 -6.80 0.15
N TYR A 354 17.33 -7.62 -0.26
CA TYR A 354 17.47 -9.07 -0.26
C TYR A 354 16.83 -9.69 -1.51
N ASP A 355 17.55 -10.61 -2.13
CA ASP A 355 17.02 -11.46 -3.21
C ASP A 355 16.70 -12.84 -2.65
N VAL A 356 15.41 -13.19 -2.65
CA VAL A 356 14.92 -14.48 -2.14
C VAL A 356 15.40 -15.65 -3.00
N PHE A 357 15.64 -15.44 -4.28
CA PHE A 357 16.08 -16.51 -5.20
C PHE A 357 17.55 -16.86 -5.02
N SER A 358 18.43 -15.88 -4.98
CA SER A 358 19.86 -16.09 -4.68
C SER A 358 20.12 -16.21 -3.18
N THR A 359 19.11 -15.92 -2.33
CA THR A 359 19.25 -15.89 -0.87
C THR A 359 20.40 -14.99 -0.41
N THR A 360 20.58 -13.86 -1.08
CA THR A 360 21.66 -12.92 -0.86
C THR A 360 21.10 -11.56 -0.43
N GLY A 361 21.73 -10.96 0.58
CA GLY A 361 21.41 -9.62 1.06
C GLY A 361 22.56 -8.63 0.81
N ILE A 362 22.23 -7.37 0.64
CA ILE A 362 23.15 -6.25 0.49
C ILE A 362 22.62 -5.01 1.21
#